data_e9d9068d379ee9f43f8a97b20156bb8a
#
_entry.id   e9d9068d379ee9f43f8a97b20156bb8a
#
_cell.length_a   1.000
_cell.length_b   1.000
_cell.length_c   1.000
_cell.angle_alpha   90.00
_cell.angle_beta   90.00
_cell.angle_gamma   90.00
#
_symmetry.space_group_name_H-M   'P 1'
#
loop_
_entity.id
_entity.type
_entity.pdbx_description
1 polymer ?
#
loop_
_entity_poly.entity_id
_entity_poly.type
_entity_poly.pdbx_seq_one_letter_code
_entity_poly.pdbx_strand_id
1 'polypeptide(L)'
;MSLLEEVKFIGNNLVRPECVLVDKNGTLHIADWRGGITLITKNGDQQTILAKGNFQPKPNGIAIHPNGGWLITHLGDDTGGVYRLYDNGNLVPFLIEID
;
A
#
# COMPACT_ATOMS: atom_id res chain seq x y z
N MET A 1 17.49 -5.97 13.12
CA MET A 1 16.05 -6.02 12.82
C MET A 1 15.77 -5.32 11.50
N SER A 2 15.00 -5.93 10.62
CA SER A 2 14.63 -5.29 9.36
C SER A 2 13.56 -4.22 9.58
N LEU A 3 13.42 -3.30 8.62
CA LEU A 3 12.38 -2.28 8.68
C LEU A 3 10.99 -2.92 8.77
N LEU A 4 10.76 -4.01 8.02
CA LEU A 4 9.48 -4.69 8.05
C LEU A 4 9.17 -5.28 9.42
N GLU A 5 10.18 -5.84 10.10
CA GLU A 5 9.99 -6.36 11.44
C GLU A 5 9.69 -5.25 12.44
N GLU A 6 10.36 -4.10 12.30
CA GLU A 6 10.10 -2.94 13.14
C GLU A 6 8.68 -2.43 12.95
N VAL A 7 8.19 -2.42 11.70
CA VAL A 7 6.82 -2.00 11.40
C VAL A 7 5.80 -2.92 12.05
N LYS A 8 6.03 -4.23 12.03
CA LYS A 8 5.15 -5.19 12.70
C LYS A 8 5.09 -4.94 14.20
N PHE A 9 6.16 -4.37 14.76
CA PHE A 9 6.25 -4.09 16.17
C PHE A 9 5.50 -2.81 16.58
N ILE A 10 5.51 -1.79 15.73
CA ILE A 10 4.94 -0.47 16.04
C ILE A 10 3.57 -0.23 15.42
N GLY A 11 3.21 -0.95 14.37
CA GLY A 11 1.94 -0.78 13.69
C GLY A 11 0.82 -1.56 14.37
N ASN A 12 -0.42 -1.05 14.25
CA ASN A 12 -1.60 -1.69 14.81
C ASN A 12 -2.52 -2.17 13.69
N ASN A 13 -3.04 -3.38 13.84
CA ASN A 13 -4.04 -3.94 12.91
C ASN A 13 -3.56 -4.03 11.47
N LEU A 14 -2.27 -4.23 11.27
CA LEU A 14 -1.72 -4.44 9.94
C LEU A 14 -2.04 -5.86 9.46
N VAL A 15 -2.41 -5.99 8.19
CA VAL A 15 -2.70 -7.28 7.59
C VAL A 15 -1.70 -7.55 6.47
N ARG A 16 -0.81 -8.51 6.69
CA ARG A 16 0.23 -8.93 5.76
C ARG A 16 0.98 -7.75 5.15
N PRO A 17 1.74 -7.00 5.97
CA PRO A 17 2.53 -5.88 5.45
C PRO A 17 3.74 -6.40 4.67
N GLU A 18 3.58 -6.58 3.37
CA GLU A 18 4.60 -7.21 2.51
C GLU A 18 5.67 -6.24 2.03
N CYS A 19 5.40 -4.94 2.07
CA CYS A 19 6.33 -3.93 1.58
C CYS A 19 6.21 -2.67 2.41
N VAL A 20 7.35 -2.05 2.71
CA VAL A 20 7.41 -0.82 3.49
C VAL A 20 8.36 0.16 2.81
N LEU A 21 7.91 1.39 2.66
CA LEU A 21 8.74 2.50 2.17
C LEU A 21 8.75 3.61 3.21
N VAL A 22 9.87 4.32 3.29
CA VAL A 22 10.00 5.50 4.15
C VAL A 22 10.19 6.71 3.24
N ASP A 23 9.33 7.74 3.40
CA ASP A 23 9.52 8.96 2.62
C ASP A 23 10.48 9.92 3.32
N LYS A 24 10.78 11.05 2.65
CA LYS A 24 11.74 12.02 3.18
C LYS A 24 11.29 12.68 4.48
N ASN A 25 10.02 12.60 4.83
CA ASN A 25 9.46 13.14 6.06
C ASN A 25 9.47 12.13 7.21
N GLY A 26 9.94 10.91 6.95
CA GLY A 26 9.97 9.85 7.94
C GLY A 26 8.65 9.11 8.08
N THR A 27 7.69 9.32 7.17
CA THR A 27 6.43 8.59 7.17
C THR A 27 6.63 7.22 6.53
N LEU A 28 6.15 6.19 7.19
CA LEU A 28 6.16 4.83 6.69
C LEU A 28 4.93 4.61 5.81
N HIS A 29 5.14 4.04 4.63
CA HIS A 29 4.08 3.66 3.70
C HIS A 29 4.11 2.14 3.61
N ILE A 30 3.03 1.50 4.01
CA ILE A 30 3.02 0.06 4.24
C ILE A 30 1.93 -0.59 3.40
N ALA A 31 2.30 -1.57 2.59
CA ALA A 31 1.32 -2.37 1.86
C ALA A 31 0.44 -3.11 2.86
N ASP A 32 -0.87 -3.08 2.66
CA ASP A 32 -1.82 -3.69 3.57
C ASP A 32 -2.82 -4.53 2.78
N TRP A 33 -2.89 -5.82 3.10
CA TRP A 33 -3.74 -6.76 2.36
C TRP A 33 -5.23 -6.60 2.64
N ARG A 34 -5.62 -5.70 3.53
CA ARG A 34 -7.03 -5.30 3.61
C ARG A 34 -7.48 -4.56 2.37
N GLY A 35 -6.54 -4.10 1.55
CA GLY A 35 -6.85 -3.52 0.25
C GLY A 35 -6.29 -2.13 0.02
N GLY A 36 -5.10 -1.83 0.55
CA GLY A 36 -4.53 -0.52 0.35
C GLY A 36 -3.21 -0.29 1.04
N ILE A 37 -3.08 0.88 1.63
CA ILE A 37 -1.84 1.38 2.22
C ILE A 37 -2.13 1.88 3.63
N THR A 38 -1.26 1.52 4.56
CA THR A 38 -1.26 2.12 5.89
C THR A 38 -0.08 3.07 6.02
N LEU A 39 -0.36 4.26 6.50
CA LEU A 39 0.65 5.29 6.77
C LEU A 39 0.89 5.37 8.27
N ILE A 40 2.16 5.43 8.66
CA ILE A 40 2.53 5.69 10.05
C ILE A 40 3.50 6.85 10.04
N THR A 41 3.10 7.97 10.66
CA THR A 41 3.93 9.15 10.71
C THR A 41 5.06 8.99 11.71
N LYS A 42 6.03 9.89 11.64
CA LYS A 42 7.16 9.95 12.57
C LYS A 42 6.69 10.04 14.03
N ASN A 43 5.54 10.66 14.26
CA ASN A 43 4.97 10.81 15.60
C ASN A 43 4.12 9.60 16.03
N GLY A 44 3.98 8.60 15.16
CA GLY A 44 3.22 7.40 15.47
C GLY A 44 1.75 7.43 15.07
N ASP A 45 1.29 8.51 14.43
CA ASP A 45 -0.08 8.57 13.94
C ASP A 45 -0.26 7.59 12.79
N GLN A 46 -1.32 6.82 12.83
CA GLN A 46 -1.59 5.77 11.87
C GLN A 46 -2.89 6.04 11.12
N GLN A 47 -2.84 5.90 9.80
CA GLN A 47 -3.98 6.06 8.92
C GLN A 47 -3.94 4.98 7.85
N THR A 48 -5.09 4.35 7.58
CA THR A 48 -5.19 3.36 6.52
C THR A 48 -6.08 3.88 5.41
N ILE A 49 -5.60 3.79 4.17
CA ILE A 49 -6.33 4.19 2.97
C ILE A 49 -6.63 2.92 2.20
N LEU A 50 -7.91 2.53 2.17
CA LEU A 50 -8.35 1.35 1.46
C LEU A 50 -8.98 1.73 0.12
N ALA A 51 -8.78 0.86 -0.87
CA ALA A 51 -9.40 1.05 -2.19
C ALA A 51 -10.92 1.00 -2.05
N LYS A 52 -11.58 1.94 -2.72
CA LYS A 52 -13.04 1.99 -2.77
C LYS A 52 -13.57 0.99 -3.80
N GLY A 53 -14.79 0.55 -3.61
CA GLY A 53 -15.45 -0.36 -4.53
C GLY A 53 -15.35 -1.81 -4.10
N ASN A 54 -15.66 -2.71 -5.03
CA ASN A 54 -15.76 -4.13 -4.71
C ASN A 54 -14.43 -4.88 -4.84
N PHE A 55 -13.44 -4.27 -5.48
CA PHE A 55 -12.13 -4.88 -5.65
C PHE A 55 -11.19 -4.40 -4.58
N GLN A 56 -10.71 -5.33 -3.76
CA GLN A 56 -9.73 -5.04 -2.71
C GLN A 56 -8.39 -5.62 -3.13
N PRO A 57 -7.44 -4.79 -3.55
CA PRO A 57 -6.13 -5.29 -3.97
C PRO A 57 -5.38 -5.89 -2.78
N LYS A 58 -4.52 -6.85 -3.09
CA LYS A 58 -3.57 -7.39 -2.12
C LYS A 58 -2.19 -6.93 -2.53
N PRO A 59 -1.78 -5.74 -2.12
CA PRO A 59 -0.54 -5.15 -2.61
C PRO A 59 0.67 -5.94 -2.11
N ASN A 60 1.52 -6.32 -3.05
CA ASN A 60 2.76 -7.02 -2.75
C ASN A 60 3.94 -6.05 -2.78
N GLY A 61 3.98 -5.16 -3.78
CA GLY A 61 4.95 -4.09 -3.86
C GLY A 61 4.25 -2.75 -4.00
N ILE A 62 4.88 -1.71 -3.51
CA ILE A 62 4.34 -0.36 -3.60
C ILE A 62 5.43 0.63 -4.01
N ALA A 63 5.01 1.71 -4.66
CA ALA A 63 5.86 2.86 -4.95
C ALA A 63 5.06 4.12 -4.73
N ILE A 64 5.69 5.14 -4.18
CA ILE A 64 5.04 6.43 -3.95
C ILE A 64 4.97 7.17 -5.28
N HIS A 65 3.77 7.61 -5.68
CA HIS A 65 3.61 8.32 -6.94
C HIS A 65 3.96 9.80 -6.74
N PRO A 66 4.75 10.40 -7.64
CA PRO A 66 5.18 11.79 -7.46
C PRO A 66 4.04 12.80 -7.45
N ASN A 67 2.90 12.47 -8.04
CA ASN A 67 1.72 13.35 -8.08
C ASN A 67 0.66 12.97 -7.04
N GLY A 68 1.04 12.18 -6.02
CA GLY A 68 0.14 11.76 -4.96
C GLY A 68 -0.32 10.32 -5.12
N GLY A 69 -0.62 9.69 -4.00
CA GLY A 69 -1.00 8.29 -3.98
C GLY A 69 0.16 7.34 -4.26
N TRP A 70 -0.18 6.14 -4.68
CA TRP A 70 0.78 5.05 -4.83
C TRP A 70 0.51 4.24 -6.09
N LEU A 71 1.59 3.65 -6.61
CA LEU A 71 1.47 2.52 -7.53
C LEU A 71 1.60 1.27 -6.70
N ILE A 72 0.72 0.32 -6.91
CA ILE A 72 0.72 -0.95 -6.18
C ILE A 72 0.69 -2.11 -7.15
N THR A 73 1.43 -3.17 -6.84
CA THR A 73 1.36 -4.41 -7.59
C THR A 73 0.41 -5.35 -6.88
N HIS A 74 -0.57 -5.86 -7.61
CA HIS A 74 -1.53 -6.84 -7.11
C HIS A 74 -1.24 -8.18 -7.75
N LEU A 75 -1.02 -9.18 -6.92
CA LEU A 75 -0.84 -10.56 -7.38
C LEU A 75 -2.18 -11.27 -7.25
N GLY A 76 -2.92 -11.32 -8.31
CA GLY A 76 -4.20 -12.01 -8.37
C GLY A 76 -4.27 -12.83 -9.63
N ASP A 77 -5.26 -13.71 -9.72
CA ASP A 77 -5.36 -14.63 -10.85
C ASP A 77 -5.68 -13.89 -12.14
N ASP A 78 -6.85 -13.25 -12.19
CA ASP A 78 -7.30 -12.57 -13.41
C ASP A 78 -7.12 -11.07 -13.35
N THR A 79 -6.77 -10.54 -12.19
CA THR A 79 -6.70 -9.10 -11.95
C THR A 79 -5.30 -8.64 -11.59
N GLY A 80 -4.31 -9.50 -11.81
CA GLY A 80 -2.91 -9.15 -11.53
C GLY A 80 -2.45 -7.97 -12.38
N GLY A 81 -1.56 -7.16 -11.83
CA GLY A 81 -1.04 -6.02 -12.55
C GLY A 81 -0.64 -4.89 -11.62
N VAL A 82 -0.46 -3.71 -12.21
CA VAL A 82 -0.12 -2.50 -11.48
C VAL A 82 -1.33 -1.57 -11.48
N TYR A 83 -1.67 -1.09 -10.30
CA TYR A 83 -2.79 -0.18 -10.10
C TYR A 83 -2.29 1.10 -9.46
N ARG A 84 -2.99 2.19 -9.72
CA ARG A 84 -2.75 3.43 -9.00
C ARG A 84 -3.83 3.61 -7.95
N LEU A 85 -3.41 3.76 -6.69
CA LEU A 85 -4.28 4.09 -5.57
C LEU A 85 -4.11 5.57 -5.26
N TYR A 86 -5.21 6.32 -5.29
CA TYR A 86 -5.18 7.74 -4.96
C TYR A 86 -5.40 7.95 -3.46
N ASP A 87 -5.04 9.13 -2.97
CA ASP A 87 -5.16 9.47 -1.56
C ASP A 87 -6.58 9.32 -1.02
N ASN A 88 -7.58 9.47 -1.87
CA ASN A 88 -8.99 9.36 -1.50
C ASN A 88 -9.53 7.93 -1.58
N GLY A 89 -8.68 6.96 -1.94
CA GLY A 89 -9.08 5.56 -2.05
C GLY A 89 -9.52 5.14 -3.45
N ASN A 90 -9.56 6.05 -4.42
CA ASN A 90 -9.85 5.65 -5.80
C ASN A 90 -8.73 4.75 -6.31
N LEU A 91 -9.10 3.66 -6.98
CA LEU A 91 -8.17 2.70 -7.52
C LEU A 91 -8.42 2.58 -9.02
N VAL A 92 -7.38 2.78 -9.82
CA VAL A 92 -7.50 2.64 -11.28
C VAL A 92 -6.38 1.73 -11.81
N PRO A 93 -6.66 0.92 -12.84
CA PRO A 93 -5.61 0.14 -13.49
C PRO A 93 -4.57 1.07 -14.11
N PHE A 94 -3.32 0.77 -13.87
CA PHE A 94 -2.21 1.49 -14.49
C PHE A 94 -1.58 0.64 -15.58
N LEU A 95 -1.32 -0.62 -15.26
CA LEU A 95 -0.80 -1.60 -16.21
C LEU A 95 -1.34 -2.97 -15.81
N ILE A 96 -2.19 -3.54 -16.66
CA ILE A 96 -2.76 -4.85 -16.42
C ILE A 96 -2.02 -5.86 -17.28
N GLU A 97 -1.67 -7.00 -16.68
CA GLU A 97 -1.02 -8.07 -17.38
C GLU A 97 -2.00 -8.69 -18.39
N ILE A 98 -1.57 -8.79 -19.64
CA ILE A 98 -2.37 -9.36 -20.72
C ILE A 98 -1.63 -10.55 -21.27
N ASP A 99 -2.24 -11.69 -21.22
CA ASP A 99 -1.69 -12.92 -21.82
C ASP A 99 -2.10 -13.09 -23.28
#